data_8387c4cf2e48e4b2548a12962b13f213
#
_entry.id   8387c4cf2e48e4b2548a12962b13f213
#
_cell.length_a   1.000
_cell.length_b   1.000
_cell.length_c   1.000
_cell.angle_alpha   90.00
_cell.angle_beta   90.00
_cell.angle_gamma   90.00
#
_symmetry.space_group_name_H-M   'P 1'
#
loop_
_entity.id
_entity.type
_entity.pdbx_description
1 polymer ?
#
loop_
_entity_poly.entity_id
_entity_poly.type
_entity_poly.pdbx_seq_one_letter_code
_entity_poly.pdbx_strand_id
1 'polypeptide(L)'
;MSETETPVTSHGIGHCEKPERYIKQLVSHCGHKYATTYDEGDGMGSFPFSEHTSAVMTARPEGIAITLTTADREENERMRGVIERHIDRFAFREAPLTYEWTD
;
A
#
# COMPACT_ATOMS: atom_id res chain seq x y z
N MET A 1 13.21 -24.79 12.84
CA MET A 1 12.91 -24.26 12.74
C MET A 1 12.57 -23.54 12.65
N SER A 2 12.59 -23.29 12.59
CA SER A 2 12.31 -22.51 12.55
C SER A 2 11.85 -21.77 12.59
N GLU A 3 11.96 -21.49 12.50
CA GLU A 3 11.52 -20.81 12.67
C GLU A 3 10.91 -20.01 12.63
N THR A 4 11.09 -19.90 12.45
CA THR A 4 10.16 -18.89 12.80
C THR A 4 10.44 -17.55 12.25
N GLU A 5 9.95 -17.33 11.11
CA GLU A 5 10.05 -16.01 10.55
C GLU A 5 8.92 -15.16 11.05
N THR A 6 9.26 -14.07 11.72
CA THR A 6 8.27 -13.10 12.14
C THR A 6 8.03 -12.14 11.00
N PRO A 7 6.79 -11.98 10.55
CA PRO A 7 6.49 -11.01 9.48
C PRO A 7 6.91 -9.61 9.90
N VAL A 8 7.31 -8.82 8.91
CA VAL A 8 7.69 -7.43 9.12
C VAL A 8 6.56 -6.55 8.66
N THR A 9 6.05 -5.71 9.55
CA THR A 9 4.97 -4.79 9.22
C THR A 9 5.49 -3.36 9.35
N SER A 10 5.23 -2.56 8.33
CA SER A 10 5.59 -1.14 8.37
C SER A 10 4.36 -0.32 8.03
N HIS A 11 4.41 0.95 8.42
CA HIS A 11 3.32 1.89 8.20
C HIS A 11 3.83 3.09 7.46
N GLY A 12 3.06 3.54 6.48
CA GLY A 12 3.45 4.68 5.69
C GLY A 12 2.29 5.63 5.47
N ILE A 13 2.63 6.87 5.15
CA ILE A 13 1.66 7.87 4.73
C ILE A 13 2.15 8.47 3.44
N GLY A 14 1.31 8.45 2.40
CA GLY A 14 1.57 9.18 1.16
C GLY A 14 0.68 10.40 1.15
N HIS A 15 1.28 11.59 1.30
CA HIS A 15 0.51 12.82 1.42
C HIS A 15 -0.08 13.23 0.09
N CYS A 16 -1.39 13.36 0.03
CA CYS A 16 -2.08 13.74 -1.19
C CYS A 16 -3.47 14.27 -0.84
N GLU A 17 -4.11 14.89 -1.83
CA GLU A 17 -5.40 15.53 -1.62
C GLU A 17 -6.59 14.63 -1.94
N LYS A 18 -6.39 13.59 -2.74
CA LYS A 18 -7.49 12.72 -3.17
C LYS A 18 -7.16 11.25 -2.96
N PRO A 19 -6.91 10.85 -1.71
CA PRO A 19 -6.46 9.48 -1.44
C PRO A 19 -7.47 8.42 -1.88
N GLU A 20 -8.75 8.69 -1.67
CA GLU A 20 -9.79 7.71 -2.01
C GLU A 20 -9.77 7.39 -3.50
N ARG A 21 -9.62 8.42 -4.32
CA ARG A 21 -9.59 8.24 -5.76
C ARG A 21 -8.42 7.37 -6.19
N TYR A 22 -7.24 7.61 -5.62
CA TYR A 22 -6.05 6.86 -6.01
C TYR A 22 -6.10 5.43 -5.54
N ILE A 23 -6.64 5.21 -4.32
CA ILE A 23 -6.79 3.84 -3.81
C ILE A 23 -7.73 3.05 -4.71
N LYS A 24 -8.85 3.65 -5.11
CA LYS A 24 -9.80 2.97 -5.99
C LYS A 24 -9.18 2.60 -7.33
N GLN A 25 -8.37 3.51 -7.88
CA GLN A 25 -7.71 3.23 -9.14
C GLN A 25 -6.72 2.10 -9.02
N LEU A 26 -5.98 2.07 -7.90
CA LEU A 26 -5.03 0.99 -7.64
C LEU A 26 -5.73 -0.35 -7.47
N VAL A 27 -6.84 -0.37 -6.72
CA VAL A 27 -7.61 -1.59 -6.52
C VAL A 27 -8.06 -2.14 -7.88
N SER A 28 -8.57 -1.27 -8.74
CA SER A 28 -9.03 -1.68 -10.05
C SER A 28 -7.88 -2.19 -10.92
N HIS A 29 -6.76 -1.47 -10.92
CA HIS A 29 -5.60 -1.85 -11.71
C HIS A 29 -5.00 -3.18 -11.24
N CYS A 30 -4.78 -3.31 -9.94
CA CYS A 30 -4.17 -4.52 -9.39
C CYS A 30 -5.14 -5.68 -9.38
N GLY A 31 -6.44 -5.42 -9.49
CA GLY A 31 -7.45 -6.46 -9.51
C GLY A 31 -7.36 -7.38 -10.71
N HIS A 32 -6.63 -6.97 -11.76
CA HIS A 32 -6.41 -7.84 -12.90
C HIS A 32 -5.44 -8.98 -12.58
N LYS A 33 -4.67 -8.84 -11.51
CA LYS A 33 -3.65 -9.81 -11.17
C LYS A 33 -3.80 -10.37 -9.76
N TYR A 34 -4.35 -9.59 -8.84
CA TYR A 34 -4.48 -9.96 -7.43
C TYR A 34 -5.93 -9.85 -6.99
N ALA A 35 -6.27 -10.56 -5.91
CA ALA A 35 -7.63 -10.53 -5.37
C ALA A 35 -7.82 -9.29 -4.49
N THR A 36 -7.73 -8.12 -5.10
CA THR A 36 -7.89 -6.86 -4.38
C THR A 36 -9.35 -6.62 -4.02
N THR A 37 -9.56 -5.87 -2.95
CA THR A 37 -10.91 -5.47 -2.54
C THR A 37 -10.89 -4.01 -2.12
N TYR A 38 -12.05 -3.37 -2.16
CA TYR A 38 -12.20 -2.00 -1.71
C TYR A 38 -13.46 -1.89 -0.85
N ASP A 39 -13.32 -1.32 0.33
CA ASP A 39 -14.44 -1.09 1.26
C ASP A 39 -14.78 0.39 1.21
N GLU A 40 -15.91 0.73 0.62
CA GLU A 40 -16.29 2.12 0.47
C GLU A 40 -16.64 2.78 1.79
N GLY A 41 -17.14 2.01 2.75
CA GLY A 41 -17.49 2.55 4.05
C GLY A 41 -16.29 3.06 4.80
N ASP A 42 -15.16 2.35 4.70
CA ASP A 42 -13.94 2.69 5.40
C ASP A 42 -12.92 3.38 4.52
N GLY A 43 -13.14 3.43 3.21
CA GLY A 43 -12.16 3.97 2.27
C GLY A 43 -10.88 3.15 2.26
N MET A 44 -11.02 1.81 2.29
CA MET A 44 -9.89 0.93 2.51
C MET A 44 -9.73 -0.08 1.39
N GLY A 45 -8.54 -0.13 0.79
CA GLY A 45 -8.21 -1.11 -0.23
C GLY A 45 -7.28 -2.16 0.33
N SER A 46 -7.51 -3.41 -0.08
CA SER A 46 -6.69 -4.54 0.35
C SER A 46 -5.98 -5.15 -0.85
N PHE A 47 -4.66 -5.37 -0.71
CA PHE A 47 -3.81 -5.79 -1.82
C PHE A 47 -2.98 -7.01 -1.40
N PRO A 48 -3.51 -8.23 -1.62
CA PRO A 48 -2.74 -9.45 -1.31
C PRO A 48 -1.83 -9.81 -2.48
N PHE A 49 -0.57 -9.36 -2.42
CA PHE A 49 0.36 -9.55 -3.52
C PHE A 49 0.90 -10.97 -3.61
N SER A 50 1.08 -11.62 -2.47
CA SER A 50 1.55 -13.00 -2.43
C SER A 50 1.17 -13.58 -1.08
N GLU A 51 1.60 -14.83 -0.85
CA GLU A 51 1.29 -15.51 0.40
C GLU A 51 1.81 -14.75 1.61
N HIS A 52 2.95 -14.09 1.47
CA HIS A 52 3.60 -13.42 2.59
C HIS A 52 3.67 -11.91 2.45
N THR A 53 3.19 -11.35 1.36
CA THR A 53 3.28 -9.91 1.11
C THR A 53 1.90 -9.33 0.84
N SER A 54 1.49 -8.39 1.66
CA SER A 54 0.19 -7.74 1.48
C SER A 54 0.25 -6.31 1.96
N ALA A 55 -0.68 -5.50 1.46
CA ALA A 55 -0.78 -4.11 1.87
C ALA A 55 -2.25 -3.75 2.05
N VAL A 56 -2.50 -2.86 2.99
CA VAL A 56 -3.81 -2.26 3.18
C VAL A 56 -3.62 -0.75 3.07
N MET A 57 -4.44 -0.11 2.26
CA MET A 57 -4.37 1.33 2.08
C MET A 57 -5.69 1.95 2.48
N THR A 58 -5.64 2.97 3.33
CA THR A 58 -6.83 3.61 3.87
C THR A 58 -6.79 5.10 3.56
N ALA A 59 -7.91 5.64 3.10
CA ALA A 59 -8.01 7.07 2.83
C ALA A 59 -8.13 7.83 4.16
N ARG A 60 -7.28 8.84 4.32
CA ARG A 60 -7.25 9.69 5.51
C ARG A 60 -7.23 11.13 5.08
N PRO A 61 -7.54 12.09 5.99
CA PRO A 61 -7.49 13.50 5.63
C PRO A 61 -6.13 13.95 5.08
N GLU A 62 -5.04 13.38 5.60
CA GLU A 62 -3.70 13.77 5.17
C GLU A 62 -3.23 13.02 3.93
N GLY A 63 -3.89 11.92 3.54
CA GLY A 63 -3.48 11.17 2.37
C GLY A 63 -3.79 9.70 2.49
N ILE A 64 -2.91 8.86 1.93
CA ILE A 64 -3.09 7.41 1.92
C ILE A 64 -2.27 6.80 3.06
N ALA A 65 -2.97 6.18 4.02
CA ALA A 65 -2.30 5.44 5.09
C ALA A 65 -2.06 4.03 4.59
N ILE A 66 -0.83 3.55 4.70
CA ILE A 66 -0.41 2.25 4.16
C ILE A 66 0.07 1.37 5.29
N THR A 67 -0.43 0.13 5.34
CA THR A 67 0.10 -0.90 6.23
C THR A 67 0.64 -2.01 5.34
N LEU A 68 1.95 -2.21 5.37
CA LEU A 68 2.62 -3.17 4.51
C LEU A 68 3.21 -4.29 5.35
N THR A 69 2.86 -5.54 5.02
CA THR A 69 3.35 -6.71 5.71
C THR A 69 4.09 -7.60 4.73
N THR A 70 5.31 -7.99 5.10
CA THR A 70 6.14 -8.85 4.26
C THR A 70 6.79 -9.92 5.12
N ALA A 71 7.42 -10.91 4.46
CA ALA A 71 8.09 -12.00 5.17
C ALA A 71 9.34 -11.53 5.90
N ASP A 72 10.06 -10.55 5.35
CA ASP A 72 11.30 -10.08 5.96
C ASP A 72 11.50 -8.60 5.64
N ARG A 73 12.55 -8.02 6.24
CA ARG A 73 12.82 -6.60 6.12
C ARG A 73 13.27 -6.21 4.72
N GLU A 74 14.05 -7.04 4.08
CA GLU A 74 14.54 -6.73 2.74
C GLU A 74 13.38 -6.59 1.78
N GLU A 75 12.43 -7.52 1.84
CA GLU A 75 11.26 -7.46 0.99
C GLU A 75 10.39 -6.25 1.35
N ASN A 76 10.32 -5.92 2.65
CA ASN A 76 9.54 -4.76 3.08
C ASN A 76 10.07 -3.49 2.45
N GLU A 77 11.38 -3.30 2.50
CA GLU A 77 11.99 -2.09 1.93
C GLU A 77 11.82 -2.04 0.43
N ARG A 78 11.95 -3.17 -0.24
CA ARG A 78 11.73 -3.23 -1.67
C ARG A 78 10.30 -2.88 -2.04
N MET A 79 9.34 -3.41 -1.30
CA MET A 79 7.93 -3.19 -1.59
C MET A 79 7.49 -1.76 -1.30
N ARG A 80 8.14 -1.06 -0.37
CA ARG A 80 7.83 0.35 -0.16
C ARG A 80 8.02 1.13 -1.46
N GLY A 81 9.12 0.90 -2.14
CA GLY A 81 9.40 1.56 -3.41
C GLY A 81 8.42 1.17 -4.50
N VAL A 82 8.05 -0.10 -4.54
CA VAL A 82 7.07 -0.58 -5.51
C VAL A 82 5.73 0.13 -5.30
N ILE A 83 5.29 0.21 -4.06
CA ILE A 83 4.02 0.85 -3.72
C ILE A 83 4.06 2.32 -4.09
N GLU A 84 5.15 3.02 -3.74
CA GLU A 84 5.27 4.44 -4.04
C GLU A 84 5.17 4.70 -5.53
N ARG A 85 5.86 3.90 -6.32
CA ARG A 85 5.83 4.08 -7.79
C ARG A 85 4.44 3.86 -8.34
N HIS A 86 3.71 2.89 -7.80
CA HIS A 86 2.36 2.63 -8.27
C HIS A 86 1.40 3.75 -7.88
N ILE A 87 1.50 4.24 -6.67
CA ILE A 87 0.65 5.35 -6.23
C ILE A 87 0.94 6.58 -7.08
N ASP A 88 2.23 6.91 -7.26
CA ASP A 88 2.62 8.09 -8.03
C ASP A 88 2.11 8.01 -9.47
N ARG A 89 2.05 6.81 -10.02
CA ARG A 89 1.56 6.63 -11.39
C ARG A 89 0.11 7.12 -11.54
N PHE A 90 -0.72 6.82 -10.56
CA PHE A 90 -2.12 7.23 -10.62
C PHE A 90 -2.35 8.62 -10.04
N ALA A 91 -1.48 9.05 -9.14
CA ALA A 91 -1.55 10.37 -8.55
C ALA A 91 -0.68 11.36 -9.33
N PHE A 92 -0.58 11.21 -10.65
CA PHE A 92 0.41 11.94 -11.43
C PHE A 92 0.26 13.44 -11.37
N ARG A 93 -0.93 13.94 -11.04
CA ARG A 93 -1.13 15.39 -10.92
C ARG A 93 -0.48 15.95 -9.67
N GLU A 94 -0.23 15.10 -8.67
CA GLU A 94 0.39 15.53 -7.41
C GLU A 94 1.78 14.93 -7.24
N ALA A 95 2.14 13.95 -8.08
CA ALA A 95 3.39 13.23 -7.95
C ALA A 95 4.60 14.11 -8.22
N PRO A 96 5.74 13.78 -7.61
CA PRO A 96 5.89 12.70 -6.65
C PRO A 96 5.33 13.08 -5.28
N LEU A 97 4.61 12.13 -4.67
CA LEU A 97 4.08 12.38 -3.34
C LEU A 97 5.19 12.31 -2.30
N THR A 98 4.93 12.90 -1.15
CA THR A 98 5.84 12.79 -0.02
C THR A 98 5.39 11.60 0.82
N TYR A 99 6.30 10.65 1.03
CA TYR A 99 6.01 9.45 1.81
C TYR A 99 6.81 9.45 3.10
N GLU A 100 6.15 8.99 4.17
CA GLU A 100 6.81 8.83 5.47
C GLU A 100 6.53 7.42 5.95
N TRP A 101 7.59 6.66 6.23
CA TRP A 101 7.47 5.27 6.64
C TRP A 101 8.02 5.07 8.04
N THR A 102 7.33 4.22 8.81
CA THR A 102 7.81 3.79 10.12
C THR A 102 7.61 2.28 10.23
N ASP A 103 8.44 1.66 11.07
CA ASP A 103 8.33 0.21 11.30
C ASP A 103 7.44 -0.10 12.47
#